data_d0c36e9126424e73318fd5501b45b069
#
_entry.id   d0c36e9126424e73318fd5501b45b069
#
_cell.length_a   1.000
_cell.length_b   1.000
_cell.length_c   1.000
_cell.angle_alpha   90.00
_cell.angle_beta   90.00
_cell.angle_gamma   90.00
#
_symmetry.space_group_name_H-M   'P 1'
#
loop_
_entity.id
_entity.type
_entity.pdbx_description
1 polymer ?
#
loop_
_entity_poly.entity_id
_entity_poly.type
_entity_poly.pdbx_seq_one_letter_code
_entity_poly.pdbx_strand_id
1 'polypeptide(L)'
;RGSGAAAVGQHLLQAETPAKKEQRGRGSLLRWFTTVVLNAAFLGMGISAAILGPTFQDLARNVNRNISSLSEIFVGRALGYLSGSLIGGVLFDCMNHFLLLGMSNLMSSVGLYLTPVCKTAVLLIIMTSVIGVSFGILDTGGNVLILDLWGDKGAPHMQALHFSFALGAFLAPLLAKLAWGTAASAANHTEPDFHPLMLNGSSEATSDPLFAVPDDMNLLWAYASIGTYASVVSVLLLAPFFKKRSKHKKSTASAQRSQRAKYHKALLCLLFLFFFFYVGAEVTYGSYIFSFATTHVGMEESEAAGLNSIFWGTFAGCRGLAIFFAACLQPGTMIVLSNVGSLVSSLFLVLFDKNKLCLWIATSVYGASMATTFPSGISWIERYTSISGKSAAFILIGAALGLMATPALAGILQGQYPNLPVVLYTCLGSTVFTAVLFPVMYKLATLPLDRKQKKKHQKGGPENFTL
;
A
#
# COMPACT_ATOMS: atom_id res chain seq x y z
N ARG A 1 -12.72 10.16 -74.53
CA ARG A 1 -14.01 10.05 -73.82
C ARG A 1 -13.90 8.98 -72.78
N GLY A 2 -13.99 9.34 -71.51
CA GLY A 2 -14.07 8.36 -70.44
C GLY A 2 -13.38 8.86 -69.18
N SER A 3 -14.15 9.50 -68.39
CA SER A 3 -13.85 10.07 -67.08
C SER A 3 -13.20 9.08 -66.11
N GLY A 4 -12.02 9.44 -65.54
CA GLY A 4 -11.45 8.84 -64.40
C GLY A 4 -11.93 9.59 -63.14
N ALA A 5 -12.93 9.06 -62.45
CA ALA A 5 -13.38 9.62 -61.19
C ALA A 5 -12.38 9.30 -60.08
N ALA A 6 -11.76 10.32 -59.56
CA ALA A 6 -10.92 10.25 -58.36
C ALA A 6 -11.76 9.81 -57.16
N ALA A 7 -11.48 8.63 -56.63
CA ALA A 7 -11.98 8.17 -55.32
C ALA A 7 -11.22 8.94 -54.23
N VAL A 8 -11.67 10.13 -53.90
CA VAL A 8 -11.29 10.86 -52.69
C VAL A 8 -11.90 10.09 -51.51
N GLY A 9 -11.04 9.44 -50.73
CA GLY A 9 -11.44 8.79 -49.51
C GLY A 9 -12.06 9.78 -48.53
N GLN A 10 -13.36 9.82 -48.47
CA GLN A 10 -14.12 10.45 -47.42
C GLN A 10 -13.88 9.67 -46.14
N HIS A 11 -12.93 10.13 -45.33
CA HIS A 11 -12.95 9.87 -43.89
C HIS A 11 -14.23 10.51 -43.34
N LEU A 12 -15.31 9.76 -43.38
CA LEU A 12 -16.54 10.05 -42.68
C LEU A 12 -16.18 10.15 -41.19
N LEU A 13 -16.01 11.38 -40.73
CA LEU A 13 -16.22 11.74 -39.33
C LEU A 13 -17.65 11.32 -38.97
N GLN A 14 -17.84 10.07 -38.58
CA GLN A 14 -19.10 9.62 -38.00
C GLN A 14 -19.32 10.48 -36.77
N ALA A 15 -20.17 11.48 -36.89
CA ALA A 15 -20.67 12.24 -35.75
C ALA A 15 -21.24 11.22 -34.73
N GLU A 16 -20.61 11.11 -33.57
CA GLU A 16 -21.08 10.22 -32.51
C GLU A 16 -22.52 10.60 -32.19
N THR A 17 -23.43 9.64 -32.26
CA THR A 17 -24.84 9.86 -31.89
C THR A 17 -24.93 10.35 -30.44
N PRO A 18 -25.89 11.24 -30.11
CA PRO A 18 -26.06 11.78 -28.76
C PRO A 18 -26.10 10.69 -27.67
N ALA A 19 -26.74 9.56 -27.96
CA ALA A 19 -26.78 8.40 -27.06
C ALA A 19 -25.41 7.76 -26.82
N LYS A 20 -24.51 7.71 -27.81
CA LYS A 20 -23.15 7.20 -27.68
C LYS A 20 -22.27 8.14 -26.86
N LYS A 21 -22.45 9.45 -27.03
CA LYS A 21 -21.78 10.51 -26.25
C LYS A 21 -22.21 10.47 -24.79
N GLU A 22 -23.49 10.28 -24.51
CA GLU A 22 -24.03 10.15 -23.16
C GLU A 22 -23.55 8.86 -22.46
N GLN A 23 -23.53 7.74 -23.19
CA GLN A 23 -23.03 6.47 -22.66
C GLN A 23 -21.52 6.52 -22.35
N ARG A 24 -20.74 7.25 -23.16
CA ARG A 24 -19.30 7.50 -22.94
C ARG A 24 -19.08 8.41 -21.73
N GLY A 25 -19.91 9.45 -21.57
CA GLY A 25 -19.88 10.35 -20.41
C GLY A 25 -20.20 9.61 -19.10
N ARG A 26 -21.25 8.79 -19.07
CA ARG A 26 -21.61 7.96 -17.91
C ARG A 26 -20.52 6.95 -17.55
N GLY A 27 -19.84 6.36 -18.54
CA GLY A 27 -18.73 5.44 -18.31
C GLY A 27 -17.51 6.14 -17.71
N SER A 28 -17.23 7.39 -18.15
CA SER A 28 -16.16 8.22 -17.61
C SER A 28 -16.45 8.64 -16.16
N LEU A 29 -17.67 9.07 -15.87
CA LEU A 29 -18.09 9.47 -14.52
C LEU A 29 -17.95 8.30 -13.51
N LEU A 30 -18.41 7.11 -13.89
CA LEU A 30 -18.28 5.93 -13.03
C LEU A 30 -16.82 5.58 -12.77
N ARG A 31 -15.94 5.71 -13.77
CA ARG A 31 -14.51 5.47 -13.61
C ARG A 31 -13.89 6.42 -12.60
N TRP A 32 -14.14 7.74 -12.73
CA TRP A 32 -13.66 8.74 -11.79
C TRP A 32 -14.23 8.55 -10.38
N PHE A 33 -15.53 8.30 -10.28
CA PHE A 33 -16.17 7.99 -9.01
C PHE A 33 -15.50 6.79 -8.32
N THR A 34 -15.31 5.69 -9.03
CA THR A 34 -14.64 4.50 -8.47
C THR A 34 -13.22 4.81 -8.03
N THR A 35 -12.48 5.60 -8.82
CA THR A 35 -11.11 6.00 -8.48
C THR A 35 -11.08 6.82 -7.20
N VAL A 36 -11.96 7.81 -7.05
CA VAL A 36 -12.02 8.65 -5.84
C VAL A 36 -12.40 7.82 -4.62
N VAL A 37 -13.41 6.96 -4.72
CA VAL A 37 -13.83 6.10 -3.61
C VAL A 37 -12.76 5.08 -3.24
N LEU A 38 -12.01 4.56 -4.21
CA LEU A 38 -10.90 3.65 -3.96
C LEU A 38 -9.74 4.36 -3.25
N ASN A 39 -9.40 5.59 -3.65
CA ASN A 39 -8.45 6.43 -2.92
C ASN A 39 -8.90 6.71 -1.48
N ALA A 40 -10.19 6.99 -1.27
CA ALA A 40 -10.76 7.14 0.06
C ALA A 40 -10.64 5.84 0.89
N ALA A 41 -10.85 4.67 0.29
CA ALA A 41 -10.67 3.39 0.97
C ALA A 41 -9.21 3.17 1.40
N PHE A 42 -8.24 3.50 0.54
CA PHE A 42 -6.82 3.41 0.88
C PHE A 42 -6.40 4.45 1.93
N LEU A 43 -6.98 5.64 1.93
CA LEU A 43 -6.80 6.62 3.00
C LEU A 43 -7.28 6.05 4.35
N GLY A 44 -8.48 5.47 4.38
CA GLY A 44 -9.03 4.81 5.58
C GLY A 44 -8.19 3.61 6.02
N MET A 45 -7.68 2.82 5.08
CA MET A 45 -6.76 1.72 5.37
C MET A 45 -5.46 2.23 6.01
N GLY A 46 -4.90 3.33 5.51
CA GLY A 46 -3.71 3.98 6.08
C GLY A 46 -3.93 4.49 7.49
N ILE A 47 -5.04 5.21 7.73
CA ILE A 47 -5.43 5.67 9.07
C ILE A 47 -5.56 4.47 10.03
N SER A 48 -6.30 3.44 9.62
CA SER A 48 -6.57 2.24 10.43
C SER A 48 -5.30 1.42 10.70
N ALA A 49 -4.35 1.41 9.77
CA ALA A 49 -3.08 0.73 9.96
C ALA A 49 -2.19 1.43 10.99
N ALA A 50 -2.16 2.76 10.96
CA ALA A 50 -1.25 3.56 11.77
C ALA A 50 -1.81 3.94 13.15
N ILE A 51 -3.14 3.98 13.33
CA ILE A 51 -3.76 4.34 14.62
C ILE A 51 -3.39 3.36 15.75
N LEU A 52 -3.09 2.10 15.40
CA LEU A 52 -2.73 1.08 16.35
C LEU A 52 -1.45 1.44 17.14
N GLY A 53 -0.50 2.16 16.54
CA GLY A 53 0.72 2.59 17.23
C GLY A 53 0.45 3.51 18.42
N PRO A 54 -0.14 4.71 18.22
CA PRO A 54 -0.47 5.63 19.30
C PRO A 54 -1.39 5.06 20.36
N THR A 55 -2.32 4.16 19.99
CA THR A 55 -3.33 3.59 20.89
C THR A 55 -2.90 2.27 21.57
N PHE A 56 -1.70 1.79 21.25
CA PHE A 56 -1.26 0.46 21.66
C PHE A 56 -1.23 0.28 23.19
N GLN A 57 -0.77 1.31 23.93
CA GLN A 57 -0.73 1.29 25.39
C GLN A 57 -2.12 1.26 26.01
N ASP A 58 -3.06 2.02 25.45
CA ASP A 58 -4.44 2.08 25.96
C ASP A 58 -5.18 0.77 25.68
N LEU A 59 -4.94 0.16 24.53
CA LEU A 59 -5.44 -1.18 24.22
C LEU A 59 -4.84 -2.24 25.16
N ALA A 60 -3.56 -2.14 25.51
CA ALA A 60 -2.91 -3.04 26.46
C ALA A 60 -3.53 -2.94 27.86
N ARG A 61 -3.78 -1.72 28.34
CA ARG A 61 -4.50 -1.46 29.58
C ARG A 61 -5.91 -2.02 29.54
N ASN A 62 -6.65 -1.79 28.44
CA ASN A 62 -8.03 -2.22 28.31
C ASN A 62 -8.21 -3.75 28.36
N VAL A 63 -7.21 -4.53 27.94
CA VAL A 63 -7.20 -6.00 28.02
C VAL A 63 -6.39 -6.54 29.19
N ASN A 64 -5.92 -5.67 30.10
CA ASN A 64 -5.13 -5.99 31.27
C ASN A 64 -3.90 -6.86 30.94
N ARG A 65 -3.11 -6.44 29.94
CA ARG A 65 -1.88 -7.13 29.49
C ARG A 65 -0.70 -6.19 29.39
N ASN A 66 0.50 -6.77 29.55
CA ASN A 66 1.74 -6.05 29.32
C ASN A 66 1.96 -5.79 27.83
N ILE A 67 2.61 -4.68 27.52
CA ILE A 67 2.94 -4.26 26.14
C ILE A 67 3.69 -5.36 25.38
N SER A 68 4.67 -6.01 26.01
CA SER A 68 5.46 -7.07 25.38
C SER A 68 4.63 -8.30 24.99
N SER A 69 3.68 -8.72 25.83
CA SER A 69 2.81 -9.87 25.52
C SER A 69 1.71 -9.53 24.53
N LEU A 70 1.33 -8.25 24.43
CA LEU A 70 0.31 -7.81 23.48
C LEU A 70 0.86 -7.59 22.05
N SER A 71 2.17 -7.58 21.86
CA SER A 71 2.79 -7.45 20.52
C SER A 71 2.31 -8.50 19.51
N GLU A 72 1.74 -9.62 19.99
CA GLU A 72 1.12 -10.66 19.16
C GLU A 72 -0.02 -10.13 18.27
N ILE A 73 -0.65 -9.00 18.59
CA ILE A 73 -1.67 -8.37 17.72
C ILE A 73 -1.10 -7.94 16.36
N PHE A 74 0.17 -7.53 16.31
CA PHE A 74 0.84 -7.19 15.06
C PHE A 74 1.06 -8.44 14.20
N VAL A 75 1.41 -9.56 14.84
CA VAL A 75 1.55 -10.86 14.16
C VAL A 75 0.21 -11.33 13.63
N GLY A 76 -0.84 -11.29 14.45
CA GLY A 76 -2.21 -11.62 14.05
C GLY A 76 -2.67 -10.80 12.83
N ARG A 77 -2.45 -9.48 12.88
CA ARG A 77 -2.78 -8.58 11.76
C ARG A 77 -1.99 -8.90 10.49
N ALA A 78 -0.71 -9.22 10.61
CA ALA A 78 0.13 -9.57 9.46
C ALA A 78 -0.26 -10.91 8.83
N LEU A 79 -0.56 -11.92 9.64
CA LEU A 79 -1.09 -13.21 9.16
C LEU A 79 -2.47 -13.03 8.52
N GLY A 80 -3.31 -12.17 9.11
CA GLY A 80 -4.58 -11.75 8.52
C GLY A 80 -4.38 -11.12 7.14
N TYR A 81 -3.44 -10.19 7.00
CA TYR A 81 -3.13 -9.56 5.71
C TYR A 81 -2.65 -10.56 4.66
N LEU A 82 -1.77 -11.48 5.02
CA LEU A 82 -1.30 -12.53 4.10
C LEU A 82 -2.45 -13.43 3.63
N SER A 83 -3.27 -13.92 4.56
CA SER A 83 -4.44 -14.75 4.22
C SER A 83 -5.47 -13.98 3.42
N GLY A 84 -5.74 -12.73 3.77
CA GLY A 84 -6.62 -11.81 3.04
C GLY A 84 -6.15 -11.54 1.62
N SER A 85 -4.85 -11.36 1.40
CA SER A 85 -4.28 -11.18 0.06
C SER A 85 -4.48 -12.43 -0.81
N LEU A 86 -4.28 -13.61 -0.24
CA LEU A 86 -4.55 -14.89 -0.96
C LEU A 86 -6.03 -15.04 -1.31
N ILE A 87 -6.92 -14.86 -0.32
CA ILE A 87 -8.37 -14.94 -0.49
C ILE A 87 -8.84 -13.90 -1.51
N GLY A 88 -8.41 -12.65 -1.34
CA GLY A 88 -8.72 -11.53 -2.22
C GLY A 88 -8.30 -11.78 -3.66
N GLY A 89 -7.10 -12.34 -3.88
CA GLY A 89 -6.62 -12.67 -5.21
C GLY A 89 -7.44 -13.73 -5.93
N VAL A 90 -7.94 -14.73 -5.20
CA VAL A 90 -8.83 -15.76 -5.78
C VAL A 90 -10.22 -15.21 -6.02
N LEU A 91 -10.80 -14.53 -5.02
CA LEU A 91 -12.16 -14.02 -5.10
C LEU A 91 -12.30 -12.87 -6.11
N PHE A 92 -11.28 -12.05 -6.30
CA PHE A 92 -11.28 -10.96 -7.29
C PHE A 92 -11.47 -11.49 -8.72
N ASP A 93 -10.89 -12.63 -9.03
CA ASP A 93 -11.03 -13.25 -10.36
C ASP A 93 -12.42 -13.91 -10.56
N CYS A 94 -13.17 -14.21 -9.49
CA CYS A 94 -14.41 -14.98 -9.53
C CYS A 94 -15.67 -14.16 -9.18
N MET A 95 -15.51 -13.08 -8.38
CA MET A 95 -16.63 -12.29 -7.84
C MET A 95 -16.72 -10.91 -8.48
N ASN A 96 -17.81 -10.21 -8.18
CA ASN A 96 -17.93 -8.79 -8.52
C ASN A 96 -16.97 -7.95 -7.67
N HIS A 97 -16.12 -7.17 -8.33
CA HIS A 97 -15.05 -6.38 -7.68
C HIS A 97 -15.62 -5.37 -6.65
N PHE A 98 -16.73 -4.70 -6.97
CA PHE A 98 -17.36 -3.73 -6.06
C PHE A 98 -17.94 -4.39 -4.82
N LEU A 99 -18.56 -5.57 -4.98
CA LEU A 99 -19.08 -6.35 -3.86
C LEU A 99 -17.93 -6.82 -2.96
N LEU A 100 -16.87 -7.38 -3.56
CA LEU A 100 -15.72 -7.90 -2.81
C LEU A 100 -15.04 -6.80 -2.00
N LEU A 101 -14.70 -5.68 -2.64
CA LEU A 101 -13.99 -4.57 -1.97
C LEU A 101 -14.88 -3.85 -0.96
N GLY A 102 -16.16 -3.65 -1.28
CA GLY A 102 -17.10 -3.02 -0.36
C GLY A 102 -17.34 -3.87 0.90
N MET A 103 -17.53 -5.19 0.75
CA MET A 103 -17.68 -6.11 1.89
C MET A 103 -16.40 -6.23 2.71
N SER A 104 -15.24 -6.26 2.05
CA SER A 104 -13.95 -6.25 2.72
C SER A 104 -13.77 -5.00 3.58
N ASN A 105 -14.04 -3.83 3.03
CA ASN A 105 -13.91 -2.57 3.77
C ASN A 105 -14.96 -2.46 4.92
N LEU A 106 -16.15 -3.02 4.73
CA LEU A 106 -17.17 -3.13 5.80
C LEU A 106 -16.69 -4.03 6.94
N MET A 107 -16.04 -5.15 6.62
CA MET A 107 -15.44 -6.04 7.62
C MET A 107 -14.36 -5.32 8.43
N SER A 108 -13.52 -4.49 7.80
CA SER A 108 -12.58 -3.61 8.50
C SER A 108 -13.28 -2.63 9.44
N SER A 109 -14.38 -2.02 9.00
CA SER A 109 -15.19 -1.11 9.82
C SER A 109 -15.72 -1.79 11.07
N VAL A 110 -16.30 -2.99 10.95
CA VAL A 110 -16.78 -3.78 12.09
C VAL A 110 -15.62 -4.11 13.04
N GLY A 111 -14.48 -4.54 12.53
CA GLY A 111 -13.28 -4.78 13.33
C GLY A 111 -12.82 -3.55 14.11
N LEU A 112 -12.86 -2.36 13.48
CA LEU A 112 -12.53 -1.10 14.12
C LEU A 112 -13.49 -0.72 15.25
N TYR A 113 -14.79 -0.89 15.08
CA TYR A 113 -15.76 -0.65 16.16
C TYR A 113 -15.58 -1.62 17.35
N LEU A 114 -15.22 -2.88 17.05
CA LEU A 114 -15.07 -3.90 18.10
C LEU A 114 -13.73 -3.85 18.81
N THR A 115 -12.67 -3.33 18.17
CA THR A 115 -11.32 -3.27 18.75
C THR A 115 -11.27 -2.61 20.13
N PRO A 116 -11.81 -1.40 20.37
CA PRO A 116 -11.70 -0.73 21.66
C PRO A 116 -12.58 -1.36 22.76
N VAL A 117 -13.61 -2.12 22.41
CA VAL A 117 -14.51 -2.76 23.38
C VAL A 117 -14.08 -4.19 23.76
N CYS A 118 -13.02 -4.73 23.17
CA CYS A 118 -12.45 -6.03 23.55
C CYS A 118 -11.88 -5.97 24.96
N LYS A 119 -12.25 -6.91 25.84
CA LYS A 119 -11.71 -7.05 27.21
C LYS A 119 -10.71 -8.19 27.35
N THR A 120 -10.51 -9.01 26.31
CA THR A 120 -9.53 -10.09 26.30
C THR A 120 -8.51 -9.92 25.19
N ALA A 121 -7.24 -10.27 25.45
CA ALA A 121 -6.18 -10.20 24.45
C ALA A 121 -6.45 -11.08 23.22
N VAL A 122 -7.04 -12.26 23.43
CA VAL A 122 -7.39 -13.20 22.34
C VAL A 122 -8.40 -12.56 21.39
N LEU A 123 -9.44 -11.93 21.93
CA LEU A 123 -10.46 -11.27 21.12
C LEU A 123 -9.87 -10.07 20.35
N LEU A 124 -8.98 -9.31 20.99
CA LEU A 124 -8.28 -8.21 20.35
C LEU A 124 -7.39 -8.69 19.19
N ILE A 125 -6.66 -9.82 19.38
CA ILE A 125 -5.88 -10.45 18.31
C ILE A 125 -6.79 -10.89 17.16
N ILE A 126 -7.95 -11.48 17.45
CA ILE A 126 -8.92 -11.89 16.43
C ILE A 126 -9.43 -10.66 15.65
N MET A 127 -9.83 -9.59 16.33
CA MET A 127 -10.33 -8.39 15.66
C MET A 127 -9.26 -7.71 14.79
N THR A 128 -8.04 -7.60 15.28
CA THR A 128 -6.93 -7.05 14.49
C THR A 128 -6.55 -7.96 13.32
N SER A 129 -6.68 -9.28 13.46
CA SER A 129 -6.50 -10.23 12.35
C SER A 129 -7.59 -10.09 11.30
N VAL A 130 -8.85 -9.88 11.70
CA VAL A 130 -9.98 -9.61 10.78
C VAL A 130 -9.75 -8.32 10.00
N ILE A 131 -9.26 -7.26 10.66
CA ILE A 131 -8.85 -6.03 9.98
C ILE A 131 -7.71 -6.32 8.99
N GLY A 132 -6.74 -7.15 9.38
CA GLY A 132 -5.66 -7.59 8.50
C GLY A 132 -6.17 -8.30 7.25
N VAL A 133 -7.09 -9.26 7.39
CA VAL A 133 -7.73 -9.95 6.24
C VAL A 133 -8.40 -8.95 5.30
N SER A 134 -9.13 -8.01 5.86
CA SER A 134 -9.77 -6.93 5.10
C SER A 134 -8.75 -6.11 4.30
N PHE A 135 -7.65 -5.73 4.93
CA PHE A 135 -6.57 -4.98 4.27
C PHE A 135 -5.94 -5.77 3.12
N GLY A 136 -5.68 -7.06 3.31
CA GLY A 136 -5.12 -7.90 2.26
C GLY A 136 -6.05 -8.03 1.04
N ILE A 137 -7.35 -8.17 1.26
CA ILE A 137 -8.34 -8.21 0.16
C ILE A 137 -8.42 -6.85 -0.54
N LEU A 138 -8.51 -5.76 0.22
CA LEU A 138 -8.66 -4.41 -0.31
C LEU A 138 -7.42 -3.98 -1.10
N ASP A 139 -6.24 -4.25 -0.59
CA ASP A 139 -4.98 -3.92 -1.26
C ASP A 139 -4.81 -4.73 -2.56
N THR A 140 -4.99 -6.04 -2.49
CA THR A 140 -4.90 -6.91 -3.69
C THR A 140 -5.90 -6.50 -4.75
N GLY A 141 -7.16 -6.34 -4.40
CA GLY A 141 -8.22 -6.01 -5.35
C GLY A 141 -8.16 -4.56 -5.83
N GLY A 142 -7.77 -3.64 -4.95
CA GLY A 142 -7.64 -2.21 -5.28
C GLY A 142 -6.57 -1.95 -6.33
N ASN A 143 -5.40 -2.57 -6.18
CA ASN A 143 -4.30 -2.47 -7.16
C ASN A 143 -4.73 -3.00 -8.54
N VAL A 144 -5.42 -4.13 -8.60
CA VAL A 144 -5.91 -4.68 -9.88
C VAL A 144 -7.02 -3.82 -10.47
N LEU A 145 -7.97 -3.38 -9.64
CA LEU A 145 -9.10 -2.59 -10.12
C LEU A 145 -8.66 -1.24 -10.73
N ILE A 146 -7.68 -0.56 -10.12
CA ILE A 146 -7.19 0.72 -10.67
C ILE A 146 -6.51 0.54 -12.04
N LEU A 147 -5.78 -0.56 -12.24
CA LEU A 147 -5.18 -0.91 -13.52
C LEU A 147 -6.24 -1.29 -14.56
N ASP A 148 -7.26 -2.05 -14.19
CA ASP A 148 -8.37 -2.41 -15.07
C ASP A 148 -9.17 -1.19 -15.52
N LEU A 149 -9.34 -0.20 -14.64
CA LEU A 149 -10.06 1.04 -14.94
C LEU A 149 -9.31 1.95 -15.91
N TRP A 150 -8.00 2.08 -15.74
CA TRP A 150 -7.20 3.10 -16.45
C TRP A 150 -6.27 2.51 -17.52
N GLY A 151 -5.95 1.24 -17.47
CA GLY A 151 -5.07 0.56 -18.42
C GLY A 151 -3.71 1.25 -18.54
N ASP A 152 -3.32 1.67 -19.76
CA ASP A 152 -2.04 2.33 -20.03
C ASP A 152 -1.85 3.67 -19.30
N LYS A 153 -2.95 4.30 -18.87
CA LYS A 153 -2.97 5.55 -18.09
C LYS A 153 -3.04 5.29 -16.59
N GLY A 154 -2.85 4.04 -16.13
CA GLY A 154 -3.00 3.64 -14.73
C GLY A 154 -1.88 4.14 -13.80
N ALA A 155 -0.69 4.44 -14.32
CA ALA A 155 0.47 4.75 -13.49
C ALA A 155 0.27 5.94 -12.53
N PRO A 156 -0.25 7.11 -12.93
CA PRO A 156 -0.54 8.22 -12.00
C PRO A 156 -1.58 7.85 -10.95
N HIS A 157 -2.62 7.10 -11.34
CA HIS A 157 -3.69 6.67 -10.44
C HIS A 157 -3.20 5.64 -9.42
N MET A 158 -2.25 4.78 -9.80
CA MET A 158 -1.57 3.87 -8.90
C MET A 158 -0.73 4.62 -7.85
N GLN A 159 0.00 5.67 -8.27
CA GLN A 159 0.72 6.53 -7.35
C GLN A 159 -0.24 7.25 -6.39
N ALA A 160 -1.37 7.78 -6.89
CA ALA A 160 -2.38 8.43 -6.08
C ALA A 160 -2.99 7.48 -5.04
N LEU A 161 -3.25 6.23 -5.42
CA LEU A 161 -3.77 5.20 -4.53
C LEU A 161 -2.85 4.98 -3.31
N HIS A 162 -1.56 4.76 -3.58
CA HIS A 162 -0.57 4.54 -2.51
C HIS A 162 -0.22 5.83 -1.75
N PHE A 163 -0.32 6.99 -2.39
CA PHE A 163 -0.22 8.27 -1.68
C PHE A 163 -1.38 8.46 -0.70
N SER A 164 -2.61 8.10 -1.08
CA SER A 164 -3.76 8.16 -0.17
C SER A 164 -3.54 7.30 1.08
N PHE A 165 -2.98 6.10 0.94
CA PHE A 165 -2.59 5.27 2.07
C PHE A 165 -1.55 5.96 2.97
N ALA A 166 -0.47 6.49 2.38
CA ALA A 166 0.58 7.18 3.14
C ALA A 166 0.06 8.44 3.85
N LEU A 167 -0.82 9.19 3.19
CA LEU A 167 -1.51 10.34 3.79
C LEU A 167 -2.39 9.92 4.97
N GLY A 168 -3.13 8.82 4.84
CA GLY A 168 -3.92 8.25 5.92
C GLY A 168 -3.05 7.86 7.12
N ALA A 169 -1.94 7.18 6.88
CA ALA A 169 -0.99 6.80 7.93
C ALA A 169 -0.38 8.03 8.64
N PHE A 170 -0.13 9.10 7.91
CA PHE A 170 0.33 10.38 8.47
C PHE A 170 -0.75 11.07 9.32
N LEU A 171 -2.02 11.02 8.91
CA LEU A 171 -3.12 11.64 9.64
C LEU A 171 -3.47 10.90 10.94
N ALA A 172 -3.22 9.61 11.04
CA ALA A 172 -3.62 8.80 12.19
C ALA A 172 -3.07 9.30 13.55
N PRO A 173 -1.76 9.61 13.72
CA PRO A 173 -1.24 10.17 14.95
C PRO A 173 -1.81 11.55 15.29
N LEU A 174 -2.13 12.36 14.26
CA LEU A 174 -2.77 13.67 14.46
C LEU A 174 -4.20 13.52 14.97
N LEU A 175 -4.96 12.58 14.43
CA LEU A 175 -6.30 12.23 14.93
C LEU A 175 -6.27 11.72 16.36
N ALA A 176 -5.30 10.85 16.69
CA ALA A 176 -5.06 10.41 18.04
C ALA A 176 -4.81 11.62 18.97
N LYS A 177 -3.84 12.48 18.62
CA LYS A 177 -3.51 13.68 19.41
C LYS A 177 -4.74 14.59 19.62
N LEU A 178 -5.57 14.78 18.61
CA LEU A 178 -6.80 15.56 18.73
C LEU A 178 -7.80 14.92 19.70
N ALA A 179 -7.96 13.60 19.64
CA ALA A 179 -8.86 12.86 20.53
C ALA A 179 -8.45 13.03 22.01
N TRP A 180 -7.14 12.92 22.32
CA TRP A 180 -6.64 13.11 23.69
C TRP A 180 -6.51 14.58 24.10
N GLY A 181 -6.19 15.49 23.17
CA GLY A 181 -6.04 16.92 23.45
C GLY A 181 -7.35 17.61 23.83
N THR A 182 -8.46 17.20 23.24
CA THR A 182 -9.80 17.72 23.59
C THR A 182 -10.26 17.25 24.97
N ALA A 183 -9.86 16.06 25.41
CA ALA A 183 -10.17 15.54 26.74
C ALA A 183 -9.42 16.27 27.84
N ALA A 184 -8.15 16.60 27.66
CA ALA A 184 -7.38 17.41 28.62
C ALA A 184 -7.97 18.80 28.83
N SER A 185 -8.55 19.39 27.75
CA SER A 185 -9.24 20.69 27.84
C SER A 185 -10.60 20.60 28.53
N ALA A 186 -11.32 19.49 28.38
CA ALA A 186 -12.61 19.26 29.05
C ALA A 186 -12.43 18.91 30.55
N ALA A 187 -11.38 18.18 30.92
CA ALA A 187 -11.08 17.84 32.32
C ALA A 187 -10.72 19.05 33.18
N ASN A 188 -10.16 20.10 32.58
CA ASN A 188 -9.86 21.34 33.28
C ASN A 188 -11.09 22.19 33.64
N HIS A 189 -12.29 21.81 33.23
CA HIS A 189 -13.53 22.53 33.51
C HIS A 189 -14.50 21.78 34.43
N THR A 190 -14.15 20.62 34.95
CA THR A 190 -15.05 19.86 35.84
C THR A 190 -14.22 19.19 36.95
N GLU A 191 -13.97 19.89 38.04
CA GLU A 191 -13.78 19.22 39.31
C GLU A 191 -15.17 18.87 39.87
N PRO A 192 -15.43 17.60 40.16
CA PRO A 192 -16.30 17.25 41.25
C PRO A 192 -15.57 16.42 42.29
N ASP A 193 -15.50 16.93 43.50
CA ASP A 193 -15.28 16.14 44.70
C ASP A 193 -16.12 14.86 44.68
N PHE A 194 -15.48 13.70 44.58
CA PHE A 194 -16.13 12.43 44.84
C PHE A 194 -15.30 11.60 45.81
N HIS A 195 -15.74 11.55 47.08
CA HIS A 195 -15.33 10.59 48.09
C HIS A 195 -15.61 9.17 47.62
N PRO A 196 -14.67 8.22 47.73
CA PRO A 196 -14.96 6.81 47.48
C PRO A 196 -15.71 6.18 48.64
N LEU A 197 -16.97 5.86 48.42
CA LEU A 197 -17.70 4.94 49.29
C LEU A 197 -17.19 3.51 49.05
N MET A 198 -16.50 2.97 50.07
CA MET A 198 -16.22 1.54 50.16
C MET A 198 -17.52 0.75 50.21
N LEU A 199 -17.85 0.02 49.19
CA LEU A 199 -18.85 -1.03 49.24
C LEU A 199 -18.17 -2.39 49.09
N ASN A 200 -18.04 -3.06 50.27
CA ASN A 200 -17.82 -4.49 50.32
C ASN A 200 -19.02 -5.21 49.69
N GLY A 201 -18.79 -5.86 48.57
CA GLY A 201 -19.78 -6.70 47.90
C GLY A 201 -19.13 -7.98 47.43
N SER A 202 -19.55 -9.07 48.01
CA SER A 202 -19.23 -10.48 47.80
C SER A 202 -18.99 -10.86 46.35
N SER A 203 -17.89 -11.63 46.16
CA SER A 203 -17.53 -12.33 44.94
C SER A 203 -18.60 -13.31 44.47
N GLU A 204 -19.38 -12.95 43.49
CA GLU A 204 -19.96 -13.88 42.53
C GLU A 204 -19.03 -13.95 41.33
N ALA A 205 -18.66 -15.16 40.96
CA ALA A 205 -17.86 -15.44 39.78
C ALA A 205 -18.70 -15.21 38.52
N THR A 206 -18.91 -13.94 38.17
CA THR A 206 -19.40 -13.55 36.84
C THR A 206 -18.19 -13.62 35.90
N SER A 207 -18.32 -14.49 34.89
CA SER A 207 -17.40 -14.51 33.75
C SER A 207 -17.25 -13.09 33.23
N ASP A 208 -16.03 -12.55 33.25
CA ASP A 208 -15.76 -11.21 32.73
C ASP A 208 -16.36 -11.05 31.35
N PRO A 209 -17.12 -9.97 31.09
CA PRO A 209 -17.77 -9.78 29.81
C PRO A 209 -16.71 -9.68 28.70
N LEU A 210 -16.89 -10.45 27.60
CA LEU A 210 -15.98 -10.44 26.44
C LEU A 210 -15.87 -9.05 25.81
N PHE A 211 -16.94 -8.27 25.90
CA PHE A 211 -17.03 -6.90 25.38
C PHE A 211 -17.57 -5.98 26.49
N ALA A 212 -16.91 -4.87 26.71
CA ALA A 212 -17.39 -3.78 27.54
C ALA A 212 -16.86 -2.44 27.05
N VAL A 213 -17.55 -1.36 27.38
CA VAL A 213 -17.09 -0.02 27.08
C VAL A 213 -15.73 0.20 27.74
N PRO A 214 -14.71 0.73 27.04
CA PRO A 214 -13.41 1.05 27.63
C PRO A 214 -13.53 2.18 28.65
N ASP A 215 -12.67 2.18 29.65
CA ASP A 215 -12.61 3.25 30.64
C ASP A 215 -12.17 4.58 30.01
N ASP A 216 -11.30 4.51 28.98
CA ASP A 216 -10.92 5.66 28.17
C ASP A 216 -11.88 5.83 26.98
N MET A 217 -12.77 6.79 27.10
CA MET A 217 -13.74 7.15 26.05
C MET A 217 -13.03 7.70 24.79
N ASN A 218 -11.83 8.24 24.89
CA ASN A 218 -11.11 8.78 23.74
C ASN A 218 -10.67 7.65 22.80
N LEU A 219 -10.28 6.51 23.38
CA LEU A 219 -9.98 5.29 22.63
C LEU A 219 -11.20 4.87 21.79
N LEU A 220 -12.39 4.85 22.41
CA LEU A 220 -13.65 4.51 21.74
C LEU A 220 -13.95 5.48 20.59
N TRP A 221 -13.87 6.80 20.86
CA TRP A 221 -14.16 7.83 19.85
C TRP A 221 -13.17 7.80 18.68
N ALA A 222 -11.88 7.57 18.94
CA ALA A 222 -10.86 7.44 17.89
C ALA A 222 -11.19 6.29 16.94
N TYR A 223 -11.48 5.10 17.47
CA TYR A 223 -11.80 3.93 16.65
C TYR A 223 -13.19 4.02 16.00
N ALA A 224 -14.19 4.56 16.70
CA ALA A 224 -15.55 4.73 16.16
C ALA A 224 -15.57 5.74 14.99
N SER A 225 -14.83 6.84 15.08
CA SER A 225 -14.74 7.81 13.98
C SER A 225 -14.12 7.19 12.72
N ILE A 226 -13.05 6.42 12.86
CA ILE A 226 -12.39 5.73 11.75
C ILE A 226 -13.33 4.62 11.20
N GLY A 227 -13.99 3.87 12.08
CA GLY A 227 -14.97 2.86 11.70
C GLY A 227 -16.14 3.45 10.92
N THR A 228 -16.65 4.61 11.34
CA THR A 228 -17.72 5.34 10.64
C THR A 228 -17.26 5.78 9.25
N TYR A 229 -16.05 6.34 9.15
CA TYR A 229 -15.45 6.69 7.86
C TYR A 229 -15.37 5.45 6.94
N ALA A 230 -14.86 4.33 7.44
CA ALA A 230 -14.77 3.09 6.68
C ALA A 230 -16.15 2.56 6.27
N SER A 231 -17.18 2.68 7.13
CA SER A 231 -18.57 2.31 6.81
C SER A 231 -19.11 3.13 5.66
N VAL A 232 -18.95 4.44 5.68
CA VAL A 232 -19.39 5.34 4.60
C VAL A 232 -18.71 4.98 3.28
N VAL A 233 -17.40 4.78 3.31
CA VAL A 233 -16.65 4.37 2.12
C VAL A 233 -17.10 3.00 1.61
N SER A 234 -17.46 2.06 2.50
CA SER A 234 -18.00 0.75 2.12
C SER A 234 -19.31 0.88 1.36
N VAL A 235 -20.23 1.73 1.83
CA VAL A 235 -21.49 2.00 1.14
C VAL A 235 -21.25 2.59 -0.24
N LEU A 236 -20.29 3.52 -0.37
CA LEU A 236 -19.92 4.11 -1.66
C LEU A 236 -19.27 3.08 -2.61
N LEU A 237 -18.47 2.14 -2.10
CA LEU A 237 -17.91 1.03 -2.90
C LEU A 237 -19.01 0.06 -3.36
N LEU A 238 -20.04 -0.18 -2.55
CA LEU A 238 -21.17 -1.06 -2.88
C LEU A 238 -22.17 -0.39 -3.84
N ALA A 239 -22.26 0.93 -3.88
CA ALA A 239 -23.23 1.65 -4.70
C ALA A 239 -23.24 1.26 -6.20
N PRO A 240 -22.08 1.08 -6.90
CA PRO A 240 -22.06 0.63 -8.27
C PRO A 240 -22.59 -0.80 -8.47
N PHE A 241 -22.41 -1.67 -7.46
CA PHE A 241 -22.94 -3.03 -7.50
C PHE A 241 -24.47 -3.05 -7.58
N PHE A 242 -25.16 -2.26 -6.76
CA PHE A 242 -26.62 -2.19 -6.75
C PHE A 242 -27.19 -1.50 -7.99
N LYS A 243 -26.46 -0.53 -8.57
CA LYS A 243 -26.93 0.24 -9.74
C LYS A 243 -26.81 -0.52 -11.06
N LYS A 244 -25.92 -1.50 -11.18
CA LYS A 244 -25.57 -2.15 -12.45
C LYS A 244 -25.76 -3.67 -12.41
N ARG A 245 -26.98 -4.13 -12.62
CA ARG A 245 -27.28 -5.50 -13.04
C ARG A 245 -26.97 -5.66 -14.55
N SER A 246 -25.85 -5.16 -15.02
CA SER A 246 -25.42 -5.26 -16.42
C SER A 246 -24.22 -6.20 -16.53
N LYS A 247 -24.39 -7.24 -17.35
CA LYS A 247 -23.34 -8.23 -17.66
C LYS A 247 -22.04 -7.52 -17.94
N HIS A 248 -21.05 -7.77 -17.08
CA HIS A 248 -19.67 -7.34 -17.29
C HIS A 248 -19.14 -8.09 -18.52
N LYS A 249 -19.26 -7.49 -19.72
CA LYS A 249 -18.41 -7.88 -20.83
C LYS A 249 -16.98 -7.56 -20.40
N LYS A 250 -16.16 -8.59 -20.17
CA LYS A 250 -14.70 -8.41 -20.10
C LYS A 250 -14.34 -7.45 -21.21
N SER A 251 -13.71 -6.34 -20.86
CA SER A 251 -13.29 -5.33 -21.82
C SER A 251 -12.52 -6.03 -22.93
N THR A 252 -12.90 -5.78 -24.19
CA THR A 252 -12.21 -6.32 -25.37
C THR A 252 -10.72 -5.94 -25.40
N ALA A 253 -10.34 -4.90 -24.66
CA ALA A 253 -8.95 -4.51 -24.41
C ALA A 253 -8.17 -5.57 -23.63
N SER A 254 -8.81 -6.32 -22.69
CA SER A 254 -8.16 -7.41 -21.96
C SER A 254 -7.93 -8.65 -22.83
N ALA A 255 -8.80 -8.88 -23.82
CA ALA A 255 -8.65 -9.99 -24.75
C ALA A 255 -7.52 -9.75 -25.78
N GLN A 256 -7.26 -8.51 -26.15
CA GLN A 256 -6.15 -8.13 -27.03
C GLN A 256 -4.78 -8.10 -26.30
N ARG A 257 -4.76 -7.89 -24.98
CA ARG A 257 -3.55 -7.97 -24.13
C ARG A 257 -3.15 -9.40 -23.74
N SER A 258 -3.89 -10.42 -24.12
CA SER A 258 -3.65 -11.85 -23.82
C SER A 258 -2.43 -12.46 -24.51
N GLN A 259 -1.49 -11.68 -25.05
CA GLN A 259 -0.14 -12.21 -25.26
C GLN A 259 0.62 -12.13 -23.95
N ARG A 260 0.41 -13.14 -23.08
CA ARG A 260 1.28 -13.37 -21.92
C ARG A 260 2.72 -13.34 -22.38
N ALA A 261 3.56 -12.53 -21.73
CA ALA A 261 5.00 -12.61 -21.95
C ALA A 261 5.42 -14.07 -21.85
N LYS A 262 6.28 -14.52 -22.74
CA LYS A 262 6.78 -15.92 -22.73
C LYS A 262 7.28 -16.36 -21.36
N TYR A 263 7.75 -15.41 -20.56
CA TYR A 263 8.33 -15.58 -19.24
C TYR A 263 7.47 -15.02 -18.11
N HIS A 264 6.13 -14.98 -18.30
CA HIS A 264 5.20 -14.42 -17.31
C HIS A 264 5.44 -14.91 -15.88
N LYS A 265 5.54 -16.23 -15.67
CA LYS A 265 5.77 -16.81 -14.34
C LYS A 265 7.12 -16.39 -13.75
N ALA A 266 8.18 -16.38 -14.56
CA ALA A 266 9.50 -15.95 -14.11
C ALA A 266 9.51 -14.47 -13.72
N LEU A 267 8.84 -13.61 -14.50
CA LEU A 267 8.70 -12.19 -14.18
C LEU A 267 7.95 -11.96 -12.86
N LEU A 268 6.89 -12.72 -12.61
CA LEU A 268 6.16 -12.64 -11.34
C LEU A 268 7.02 -13.10 -10.16
N CYS A 269 7.80 -14.19 -10.30
CA CYS A 269 8.71 -14.64 -9.25
C CYS A 269 9.83 -13.62 -8.98
N LEU A 270 10.39 -13.01 -10.02
CA LEU A 270 11.42 -11.98 -9.86
C LEU A 270 10.85 -10.72 -9.22
N LEU A 271 9.62 -10.32 -9.57
CA LEU A 271 8.95 -9.17 -8.97
C LEU A 271 8.56 -9.45 -7.50
N PHE A 272 8.17 -10.69 -7.16
CA PHE A 272 7.98 -11.13 -5.79
C PHE A 272 9.26 -10.91 -4.96
N LEU A 273 10.41 -11.40 -5.45
CA LEU A 273 11.71 -11.20 -4.80
C LEU A 273 12.12 -9.72 -4.74
N PHE A 274 11.86 -8.98 -5.80
CA PHE A 274 12.13 -7.55 -5.86
C PHE A 274 11.37 -6.80 -4.75
N PHE A 275 10.07 -7.06 -4.58
CA PHE A 275 9.29 -6.42 -3.52
C PHE A 275 9.61 -6.96 -2.13
N PHE A 276 9.99 -8.22 -2.00
CA PHE A 276 10.47 -8.77 -0.73
C PHE A 276 11.64 -7.94 -0.19
N PHE A 277 12.68 -7.74 -0.99
CA PHE A 277 13.85 -6.97 -0.58
C PHE A 277 13.56 -5.48 -0.47
N TYR A 278 12.80 -4.92 -1.41
CA TYR A 278 12.47 -3.51 -1.42
C TYR A 278 11.66 -3.08 -0.19
N VAL A 279 10.51 -3.72 0.05
CA VAL A 279 9.64 -3.40 1.20
C VAL A 279 10.32 -3.76 2.52
N GLY A 280 11.08 -4.86 2.51
CA GLY A 280 11.90 -5.24 3.65
C GLY A 280 12.89 -4.15 4.05
N ALA A 281 13.61 -3.57 3.10
CA ALA A 281 14.55 -2.47 3.36
C ALA A 281 13.83 -1.18 3.81
N GLU A 282 12.71 -0.82 3.16
CA GLU A 282 11.89 0.33 3.52
C GLU A 282 11.47 0.29 4.99
N VAL A 283 10.88 -0.81 5.40
CA VAL A 283 10.36 -0.98 6.77
C VAL A 283 11.50 -1.15 7.78
N THR A 284 12.57 -1.85 7.43
CA THR A 284 13.73 -2.00 8.30
C THR A 284 14.35 -0.64 8.61
N TYR A 285 14.58 0.17 7.59
CA TYR A 285 15.12 1.51 7.78
C TYR A 285 14.22 2.37 8.66
N GLY A 286 12.94 2.50 8.29
CA GLY A 286 11.96 3.32 9.02
C GLY A 286 11.72 2.87 10.46
N SER A 287 11.91 1.58 10.77
CA SER A 287 11.73 1.04 12.13
C SER A 287 12.96 1.22 13.02
N TYR A 288 14.15 1.17 12.45
CA TYR A 288 15.40 1.11 13.25
C TYR A 288 16.28 2.35 13.16
N ILE A 289 16.03 3.30 12.25
CA ILE A 289 16.90 4.47 12.09
C ILE A 289 16.96 5.32 13.37
N PHE A 290 15.86 5.44 14.12
CA PHE A 290 15.82 6.12 15.41
C PHE A 290 16.78 5.46 16.41
N SER A 291 16.62 4.15 16.61
CA SER A 291 17.46 3.37 17.53
C SER A 291 18.93 3.38 17.09
N PHE A 292 19.20 3.25 15.80
CA PHE A 292 20.55 3.35 15.24
C PHE A 292 21.19 4.72 15.52
N ALA A 293 20.46 5.81 15.30
CA ALA A 293 20.95 7.16 15.52
C ALA A 293 21.28 7.43 17.00
N THR A 294 20.46 6.95 17.93
CA THR A 294 20.69 7.11 19.36
C THR A 294 21.82 6.21 19.88
N THR A 295 21.83 4.93 19.51
CA THR A 295 22.75 3.94 20.09
C THR A 295 24.12 3.90 19.41
N HIS A 296 24.18 4.02 18.07
CA HIS A 296 25.42 3.88 17.30
C HIS A 296 26.12 5.23 17.03
N VAL A 297 25.33 6.30 16.80
CA VAL A 297 25.85 7.63 16.48
C VAL A 297 25.94 8.53 17.70
N GLY A 298 25.18 8.23 18.75
CA GLY A 298 25.08 9.06 19.94
C GLY A 298 24.31 10.38 19.70
N MET A 299 23.30 10.36 18.85
CA MET A 299 22.41 11.49 18.63
C MET A 299 21.44 11.62 19.82
N GLU A 300 21.04 12.86 20.14
CA GLU A 300 19.96 13.08 21.09
C GLU A 300 18.63 12.49 20.58
N GLU A 301 17.74 12.08 21.48
CA GLU A 301 16.45 11.50 21.09
C GLU A 301 15.62 12.41 20.19
N SER A 302 15.67 13.72 20.44
CA SER A 302 15.00 14.74 19.61
C SER A 302 15.56 14.79 18.18
N GLU A 303 16.90 14.73 18.02
CA GLU A 303 17.59 14.68 16.72
C GLU A 303 17.28 13.36 15.99
N ALA A 304 17.33 12.22 16.70
CA ALA A 304 17.02 10.92 16.13
C ALA A 304 15.56 10.78 15.68
N ALA A 305 14.63 11.34 16.46
CA ALA A 305 13.23 11.44 16.07
C ALA A 305 13.02 12.31 14.82
N GLY A 306 13.76 13.42 14.74
CA GLY A 306 13.82 14.27 13.54
C GLY A 306 14.32 13.50 12.32
N LEU A 307 15.38 12.69 12.47
CA LEU A 307 15.95 11.87 11.39
C LEU A 307 14.93 10.82 10.88
N ASN A 308 14.21 10.16 11.77
CA ASN A 308 13.12 9.24 11.39
C ASN A 308 11.96 9.98 10.70
N SER A 309 11.62 11.16 11.21
CA SER A 309 10.55 11.97 10.63
C SER A 309 10.87 12.47 9.23
N ILE A 310 12.13 12.82 8.94
CA ILE A 310 12.53 13.25 7.59
C ILE A 310 12.51 12.09 6.60
N PHE A 311 12.85 10.87 7.03
CA PHE A 311 12.71 9.68 6.18
C PHE A 311 11.26 9.51 5.71
N TRP A 312 10.31 9.43 6.63
CA TRP A 312 8.90 9.27 6.29
C TRP A 312 8.29 10.49 5.62
N GLY A 313 8.75 11.69 5.97
CA GLY A 313 8.32 12.95 5.37
C GLY A 313 8.72 13.07 3.90
N THR A 314 9.98 12.81 3.58
CA THR A 314 10.47 12.81 2.19
C THR A 314 9.86 11.67 1.37
N PHE A 315 9.68 10.50 1.97
CA PHE A 315 8.98 9.38 1.37
C PHE A 315 7.53 9.76 1.00
N ALA A 316 6.75 10.30 1.93
CA ALA A 316 5.37 10.70 1.67
C ALA A 316 5.28 11.86 0.67
N GLY A 317 6.14 12.88 0.82
CA GLY A 317 6.19 14.02 -0.10
C GLY A 317 6.52 13.62 -1.53
N CYS A 318 7.55 12.78 -1.72
CA CYS A 318 7.91 12.28 -3.05
C CYS A 318 6.85 11.32 -3.63
N ARG A 319 6.14 10.56 -2.80
CA ARG A 319 5.02 9.73 -3.25
C ARG A 319 3.86 10.58 -3.78
N GLY A 320 3.59 11.73 -3.16
CA GLY A 320 2.63 12.71 -3.67
C GLY A 320 3.08 13.35 -4.99
N LEU A 321 4.34 13.79 -5.08
CA LEU A 321 4.92 14.35 -6.30
C LEU A 321 4.98 13.32 -7.45
N ALA A 322 5.15 12.04 -7.12
CA ALA A 322 5.18 10.95 -8.11
C ALA A 322 3.90 10.82 -8.95
N ILE A 323 2.77 11.33 -8.46
CA ILE A 323 1.52 11.38 -9.24
C ILE A 323 1.73 12.19 -10.53
N PHE A 324 2.39 13.34 -10.43
CA PHE A 324 2.68 14.21 -11.56
C PHE A 324 3.78 13.62 -12.45
N PHE A 325 4.84 13.09 -11.86
CA PHE A 325 5.94 12.46 -12.61
C PHE A 325 5.48 11.21 -13.37
N ALA A 326 4.58 10.41 -12.80
CA ALA A 326 4.04 9.23 -13.46
C ALA A 326 3.13 9.55 -14.66
N ALA A 327 2.67 10.80 -14.82
CA ALA A 327 1.99 11.26 -16.01
C ALA A 327 2.94 11.46 -17.20
N CYS A 328 4.22 11.81 -16.94
CA CYS A 328 5.24 12.13 -17.93
C CYS A 328 6.27 11.03 -18.10
N LEU A 329 6.67 10.36 -17.00
CA LEU A 329 7.69 9.34 -16.99
C LEU A 329 7.10 7.92 -17.09
N GLN A 330 7.84 7.03 -17.75
CA GLN A 330 7.46 5.63 -17.77
C GLN A 330 7.75 4.97 -16.41
N PRO A 331 6.92 4.01 -15.94
CA PRO A 331 7.15 3.32 -14.67
C PRO A 331 8.53 2.66 -14.55
N GLY A 332 9.06 2.10 -15.65
CA GLY A 332 10.41 1.53 -15.66
C GLY A 332 11.49 2.57 -15.40
N THR A 333 11.37 3.78 -15.96
CA THR A 333 12.30 4.89 -15.70
C THR A 333 12.23 5.34 -14.24
N MET A 334 11.03 5.40 -13.66
CA MET A 334 10.85 5.73 -12.25
C MET A 334 11.54 4.71 -11.34
N ILE A 335 11.43 3.41 -11.64
CA ILE A 335 12.12 2.35 -10.88
C ILE A 335 13.66 2.49 -11.00
N VAL A 336 14.18 2.79 -12.19
CA VAL A 336 15.64 3.00 -12.37
C VAL A 336 16.11 4.18 -11.53
N LEU A 337 15.41 5.32 -11.60
CA LEU A 337 15.77 6.51 -10.81
C LEU A 337 15.72 6.22 -9.30
N SER A 338 14.68 5.51 -8.85
CA SER A 338 14.53 5.07 -7.45
C SER A 338 15.68 4.15 -7.04
N ASN A 339 16.01 3.14 -7.83
CA ASN A 339 17.09 2.20 -7.51
C ASN A 339 18.46 2.90 -7.47
N VAL A 340 18.74 3.81 -8.41
CA VAL A 340 19.99 4.59 -8.40
C VAL A 340 20.05 5.49 -7.17
N GLY A 341 19.00 6.22 -6.89
CA GLY A 341 18.94 7.11 -5.72
C GLY A 341 19.08 6.36 -4.40
N SER A 342 18.37 5.24 -4.24
CA SER A 342 18.48 4.41 -3.03
C SER A 342 19.84 3.74 -2.90
N LEU A 343 20.43 3.29 -3.99
CA LEU A 343 21.77 2.67 -3.97
C LEU A 343 22.83 3.70 -3.56
N VAL A 344 22.82 4.88 -4.19
CA VAL A 344 23.78 5.95 -3.88
C VAL A 344 23.62 6.40 -2.43
N SER A 345 22.39 6.70 -1.99
CA SER A 345 22.14 7.16 -0.62
C SER A 345 22.46 6.10 0.43
N SER A 346 22.12 4.82 0.21
CA SER A 346 22.48 3.74 1.14
C SER A 346 23.99 3.49 1.21
N LEU A 347 24.71 3.69 0.12
CA LEU A 347 26.17 3.63 0.12
C LEU A 347 26.79 4.76 0.97
N PHE A 348 26.29 6.01 0.82
CA PHE A 348 26.72 7.12 1.67
C PHE A 348 26.38 6.89 3.14
N LEU A 349 25.23 6.34 3.45
CA LEU A 349 24.82 5.97 4.82
C LEU A 349 25.81 4.98 5.45
N VAL A 350 26.27 3.99 4.70
CA VAL A 350 27.23 2.99 5.20
C VAL A 350 28.65 3.56 5.31
N LEU A 351 29.08 4.36 4.35
CA LEU A 351 30.45 4.91 4.36
C LEU A 351 30.66 6.02 5.41
N PHE A 352 29.61 6.74 5.74
CA PHE A 352 29.64 7.89 6.65
C PHE A 352 28.66 7.74 7.81
N ASP A 353 28.53 6.54 8.35
CA ASP A 353 27.56 6.12 9.36
C ASP A 353 27.59 6.96 10.66
N LYS A 354 28.72 7.58 10.98
CA LYS A 354 28.91 8.44 12.16
C LYS A 354 28.80 9.93 11.88
N ASN A 355 28.71 10.34 10.61
CA ASN A 355 28.60 11.74 10.24
C ASN A 355 27.13 12.19 10.26
N LYS A 356 26.75 13.00 11.25
CA LYS A 356 25.36 13.48 11.43
C LYS A 356 24.82 14.17 10.17
N LEU A 357 25.60 15.08 9.55
CA LEU A 357 25.16 15.80 8.34
C LEU A 357 24.90 14.86 7.18
N CYS A 358 25.81 13.89 6.97
CA CYS A 358 25.64 12.87 5.93
C CYS A 358 24.39 12.03 6.20
N LEU A 359 24.14 11.64 7.45
CA LEU A 359 22.94 10.91 7.83
C LEU A 359 21.65 11.68 7.49
N TRP A 360 21.58 12.97 7.81
CA TRP A 360 20.42 13.79 7.47
C TRP A 360 20.16 13.87 5.98
N ILE A 361 21.18 14.18 5.18
CA ILE A 361 21.07 14.31 3.72
C ILE A 361 20.76 12.94 3.08
N ALA A 362 21.54 11.92 3.41
CA ALA A 362 21.39 10.60 2.80
C ALA A 362 20.08 9.92 3.18
N THR A 363 19.59 10.11 4.42
CA THR A 363 18.26 9.65 4.87
C THR A 363 17.14 10.31 4.07
N SER A 364 17.24 11.61 3.84
CA SER A 364 16.26 12.36 3.04
C SER A 364 16.21 11.85 1.60
N VAL A 365 17.37 11.65 0.98
CA VAL A 365 17.47 11.11 -0.39
C VAL A 365 17.01 9.66 -0.46
N TYR A 366 17.33 8.85 0.55
CA TYR A 366 16.91 7.45 0.63
C TYR A 366 15.38 7.33 0.70
N GLY A 367 14.74 8.07 1.62
CA GLY A 367 13.27 8.10 1.74
C GLY A 367 12.60 8.58 0.44
N ALA A 368 13.08 9.68 -0.14
CA ALA A 368 12.58 10.21 -1.39
C ALA A 368 12.70 9.20 -2.55
N SER A 369 13.86 8.53 -2.65
CA SER A 369 14.15 7.56 -3.72
C SER A 369 13.29 6.30 -3.61
N MET A 370 13.01 5.82 -2.41
CA MET A 370 12.19 4.62 -2.22
C MET A 370 10.70 4.86 -2.50
N ALA A 371 10.22 6.09 -2.41
CA ALA A 371 8.78 6.42 -2.42
C ALA A 371 7.99 5.85 -3.61
N THR A 372 8.58 5.80 -4.80
CA THR A 372 7.86 5.52 -6.06
C THR A 372 7.96 4.08 -6.52
N THR A 373 8.83 3.27 -5.94
CA THR A 373 9.22 1.94 -6.46
C THR A 373 8.04 0.96 -6.47
N PHE A 374 7.28 0.87 -5.38
CA PHE A 374 6.20 -0.10 -5.25
C PHE A 374 5.08 0.12 -6.27
N PRO A 375 4.41 1.30 -6.32
CA PRO A 375 3.36 1.56 -7.30
C PRO A 375 3.86 1.55 -8.75
N SER A 376 5.11 1.97 -8.97
CA SER A 376 5.74 1.89 -10.30
C SER A 376 6.00 0.44 -10.72
N GLY A 377 6.40 -0.45 -9.82
CA GLY A 377 6.63 -1.86 -10.10
C GLY A 377 5.36 -2.57 -10.54
N ILE A 378 4.23 -2.35 -9.87
CA ILE A 378 2.94 -2.89 -10.26
C ILE A 378 2.49 -2.33 -11.62
N SER A 379 2.64 -1.02 -11.85
CA SER A 379 2.31 -0.39 -13.12
C SER A 379 3.24 -0.81 -14.26
N TRP A 380 4.50 -1.12 -13.94
CA TRP A 380 5.49 -1.57 -14.92
C TRP A 380 5.17 -2.97 -15.45
N ILE A 381 4.88 -3.92 -14.55
CA ILE A 381 4.62 -5.30 -14.97
C ILE A 381 3.34 -5.41 -15.81
N GLU A 382 2.32 -4.59 -15.53
CA GLU A 382 1.06 -4.55 -16.29
C GLU A 382 1.28 -4.20 -17.78
N ARG A 383 2.34 -3.47 -18.12
CA ARG A 383 2.67 -3.15 -19.52
C ARG A 383 3.12 -4.38 -20.34
N TYR A 384 3.68 -5.38 -19.68
CA TYR A 384 4.20 -6.57 -20.33
C TYR A 384 3.29 -7.78 -20.20
N THR A 385 2.47 -7.81 -19.15
CA THR A 385 1.52 -8.89 -18.90
C THR A 385 0.35 -8.40 -18.06
N SER A 386 -0.85 -8.89 -18.35
CA SER A 386 -2.03 -8.55 -17.55
C SER A 386 -1.91 -9.17 -16.15
N ILE A 387 -2.13 -8.38 -15.12
CA ILE A 387 -2.16 -8.83 -13.73
C ILE A 387 -3.59 -9.30 -13.42
N SER A 388 -3.74 -10.57 -13.03
CA SER A 388 -4.96 -11.10 -12.42
C SER A 388 -4.92 -10.90 -10.89
N GLY A 389 -6.06 -11.08 -10.22
CA GLY A 389 -6.12 -11.06 -8.76
C GLY A 389 -5.11 -12.01 -8.12
N LYS A 390 -4.95 -13.22 -8.66
CA LYS A 390 -3.97 -14.21 -8.19
C LYS A 390 -2.52 -13.74 -8.38
N SER A 391 -2.21 -13.08 -9.51
CA SER A 391 -0.86 -12.55 -9.76
C SER A 391 -0.55 -11.39 -8.83
N ALA A 392 -1.50 -10.49 -8.59
CA ALA A 392 -1.36 -9.40 -7.63
C ALA A 392 -1.15 -9.93 -6.21
N ALA A 393 -1.98 -10.89 -5.76
CA ALA A 393 -1.81 -11.55 -4.46
C ALA A 393 -0.42 -12.14 -4.28
N PHE A 394 0.09 -12.86 -5.29
CA PHE A 394 1.43 -13.45 -5.24
C PHE A 394 2.51 -12.39 -5.04
N ILE A 395 2.44 -11.29 -5.77
CA ILE A 395 3.39 -10.16 -5.65
C ILE A 395 3.31 -9.50 -4.27
N LEU A 396 2.09 -9.24 -3.77
CA LEU A 396 1.85 -8.60 -2.47
C LEU A 396 2.30 -9.47 -1.29
N ILE A 397 2.17 -10.79 -1.41
CA ILE A 397 2.72 -11.74 -0.43
C ILE A 397 4.24 -11.60 -0.34
N GLY A 398 4.95 -11.41 -1.48
CA GLY A 398 6.38 -11.13 -1.46
C GLY A 398 6.72 -9.88 -0.65
N ALA A 399 5.99 -8.79 -0.88
CA ALA A 399 6.12 -7.55 -0.12
C ALA A 399 5.86 -7.75 1.38
N ALA A 400 4.78 -8.45 1.73
CA ALA A 400 4.40 -8.71 3.12
C ALA A 400 5.42 -9.58 3.86
N LEU A 401 5.95 -10.61 3.21
CA LEU A 401 7.01 -11.45 3.78
C LEU A 401 8.30 -10.64 3.99
N GLY A 402 8.65 -9.74 3.06
CA GLY A 402 9.78 -8.83 3.22
C GLY A 402 9.62 -7.89 4.41
N LEU A 403 8.42 -7.28 4.55
CA LEU A 403 8.04 -6.43 5.67
C LEU A 403 8.17 -7.14 7.03
N MET A 404 7.90 -8.44 7.08
CA MET A 404 7.98 -9.22 8.32
C MET A 404 9.40 -9.75 8.58
N ALA A 405 10.01 -10.38 7.58
CA ALA A 405 11.25 -11.13 7.76
C ALA A 405 12.49 -10.24 7.87
N THR A 406 12.58 -9.19 7.06
CA THR A 406 13.80 -8.37 6.98
C THR A 406 14.04 -7.56 8.26
N PRO A 407 13.05 -6.83 8.84
CA PRO A 407 13.25 -6.13 10.10
C PRO A 407 13.52 -7.09 11.28
N ALA A 408 12.85 -8.25 11.30
CA ALA A 408 13.08 -9.25 12.34
C ALA A 408 14.51 -9.78 12.30
N LEU A 409 15.01 -10.13 11.11
CA LEU A 409 16.39 -10.57 10.92
C LEU A 409 17.39 -9.47 11.27
N ALA A 410 17.15 -8.24 10.80
CA ALA A 410 18.00 -7.10 11.13
C ALA A 410 18.07 -6.84 12.64
N GLY A 411 16.94 -6.95 13.36
CA GLY A 411 16.89 -6.80 14.81
C GLY A 411 17.68 -7.89 15.54
N ILE A 412 17.54 -9.15 15.14
CA ILE A 412 18.31 -10.28 15.70
C ILE A 412 19.82 -10.07 15.49
N LEU A 413 20.21 -9.73 14.25
CA LEU A 413 21.62 -9.50 13.92
C LEU A 413 22.19 -8.27 14.62
N GLN A 414 21.41 -7.18 14.75
CA GLN A 414 21.83 -6.00 15.50
C GLN A 414 22.06 -6.32 16.98
N GLY A 415 21.22 -7.19 17.57
CA GLY A 415 21.42 -7.66 18.96
C GLY A 415 22.68 -8.52 19.13
N GLN A 416 23.04 -9.34 18.12
CA GLN A 416 24.25 -10.17 18.14
C GLN A 416 25.52 -9.36 17.83
N TYR A 417 25.43 -8.33 17.00
CA TYR A 417 26.55 -7.52 16.56
C TYR A 417 26.30 -6.01 16.80
N PRO A 418 26.23 -5.57 18.08
CA PRO A 418 25.84 -4.21 18.44
C PRO A 418 26.79 -3.12 17.91
N ASN A 419 28.05 -3.47 17.65
CA ASN A 419 29.07 -2.54 17.15
C ASN A 419 29.00 -2.32 15.63
N LEU A 420 28.23 -3.12 14.90
CA LEU A 420 28.11 -3.01 13.44
C LEU A 420 26.83 -2.27 13.08
N PRO A 421 26.83 -1.44 12.03
CA PRO A 421 25.63 -0.79 11.52
C PRO A 421 24.79 -1.75 10.68
N VAL A 422 24.28 -2.83 11.33
CA VAL A 422 23.58 -3.93 10.65
C VAL A 422 22.38 -3.44 9.85
N VAL A 423 21.64 -2.47 10.39
CA VAL A 423 20.49 -1.85 9.70
C VAL A 423 20.90 -1.25 8.36
N LEU A 424 22.00 -0.49 8.34
CA LEU A 424 22.50 0.14 7.11
C LEU A 424 23.03 -0.90 6.12
N TYR A 425 23.72 -1.93 6.59
CA TYR A 425 24.19 -3.04 5.73
C TYR A 425 23.01 -3.82 5.12
N THR A 426 21.96 -4.07 5.89
CA THR A 426 20.75 -4.73 5.39
C THR A 426 20.08 -3.90 4.30
N CYS A 427 19.97 -2.60 4.49
CA CYS A 427 19.41 -1.68 3.50
C CYS A 427 20.27 -1.60 2.24
N LEU A 428 21.59 -1.46 2.38
CA LEU A 428 22.51 -1.45 1.23
C LEU A 428 22.44 -2.78 0.47
N GLY A 429 22.50 -3.93 1.15
CA GLY A 429 22.42 -5.24 0.52
C GLY A 429 21.13 -5.42 -0.27
N SER A 430 19.99 -4.98 0.30
CA SER A 430 18.69 -5.02 -0.36
C SER A 430 18.62 -4.10 -1.58
N THR A 431 19.17 -2.88 -1.50
CA THR A 431 19.20 -1.95 -2.63
C THR A 431 20.14 -2.42 -3.74
N VAL A 432 21.29 -3.02 -3.42
CA VAL A 432 22.18 -3.66 -4.42
C VAL A 432 21.41 -4.79 -5.13
N PHE A 433 20.73 -5.65 -4.37
CA PHE A 433 19.97 -6.75 -4.95
C PHE A 433 18.87 -6.26 -5.89
N THR A 434 18.07 -5.27 -5.49
CA THR A 434 17.00 -4.71 -6.32
C THR A 434 17.55 -3.98 -7.56
N ALA A 435 18.70 -3.28 -7.43
CA ALA A 435 19.36 -2.62 -8.53
C ALA A 435 19.90 -3.59 -9.60
N VAL A 436 20.37 -4.77 -9.18
CA VAL A 436 20.79 -5.85 -10.09
C VAL A 436 19.59 -6.60 -10.68
N LEU A 437 18.56 -6.83 -9.87
CA LEU A 437 17.41 -7.63 -10.28
C LEU A 437 16.56 -6.92 -11.34
N PHE A 438 16.38 -5.60 -11.24
CA PHE A 438 15.50 -4.86 -12.17
C PHE A 438 15.98 -4.91 -13.64
N PRO A 439 17.27 -4.68 -13.99
CA PRO A 439 17.76 -4.88 -15.35
C PRO A 439 17.52 -6.28 -15.90
N VAL A 440 17.65 -7.32 -15.05
CA VAL A 440 17.37 -8.72 -15.44
C VAL A 440 15.89 -8.86 -15.80
N MET A 441 15.01 -8.34 -14.94
CA MET A 441 13.56 -8.33 -15.17
C MET A 441 13.20 -7.57 -16.45
N TYR A 442 13.79 -6.40 -16.66
CA TYR A 442 13.58 -5.56 -17.84
C TYR A 442 13.99 -6.30 -19.14
N LYS A 443 15.17 -6.89 -19.17
CA LYS A 443 15.63 -7.70 -20.31
C LYS A 443 14.71 -8.88 -20.58
N LEU A 444 14.27 -9.58 -19.53
CA LEU A 444 13.38 -10.72 -19.66
C LEU A 444 12.00 -10.33 -20.22
N ALA A 445 11.49 -9.15 -19.83
CA ALA A 445 10.22 -8.60 -20.32
C ALA A 445 10.29 -8.18 -21.79
N THR A 446 11.43 -7.64 -22.24
CA THR A 446 11.60 -7.08 -23.59
C THR A 446 12.06 -8.11 -24.64
N LEU A 447 12.71 -9.21 -24.24
CA LEU A 447 13.22 -10.26 -25.14
C LEU A 447 12.22 -10.76 -26.22
N PRO A 448 10.91 -10.97 -25.93
CA PRO A 448 9.96 -11.39 -26.93
C PRO A 448 9.66 -10.33 -28.01
N LEU A 449 9.76 -9.04 -27.65
CA LEU A 449 9.51 -7.91 -28.53
C LEU A 449 10.66 -7.75 -29.52
N ASP A 450 11.89 -7.82 -29.05
CA ASP A 450 13.11 -7.71 -29.86
C ASP A 450 13.18 -8.82 -30.94
N ARG A 451 12.79 -10.06 -30.57
CA ARG A 451 12.72 -11.18 -31.53
C ARG A 451 11.65 -10.98 -32.60
N LYS A 452 10.52 -10.35 -32.28
CA LYS A 452 9.47 -10.03 -33.27
C LYS A 452 9.92 -8.94 -34.23
N GLN A 453 10.59 -7.90 -33.73
CA GLN A 453 11.13 -6.83 -34.56
C GLN A 453 12.22 -7.36 -35.50
N LYS A 454 13.17 -8.15 -35.02
CA LYS A 454 14.20 -8.79 -35.86
C LYS A 454 13.60 -9.68 -36.94
N LYS A 455 12.54 -10.46 -36.66
CA LYS A 455 11.84 -11.26 -37.66
C LYS A 455 11.04 -10.43 -38.66
N LYS A 456 10.55 -9.25 -38.29
CA LYS A 456 9.90 -8.30 -39.22
C LYS A 456 10.93 -7.67 -40.17
N HIS A 457 12.09 -7.25 -39.67
CA HIS A 457 13.18 -6.72 -40.51
C HIS A 457 13.79 -7.79 -41.45
N GLN A 458 13.83 -9.05 -41.03
CA GLN A 458 14.32 -10.14 -41.89
C GLN A 458 13.30 -10.55 -42.97
N LYS A 459 12.00 -10.30 -42.78
CA LYS A 459 10.94 -10.59 -43.79
C LYS A 459 10.70 -9.41 -44.75
N GLY A 460 11.18 -8.21 -44.44
CA GLY A 460 11.17 -7.03 -45.29
C GLY A 460 12.54 -6.79 -45.92
N GLY A 461 13.12 -7.81 -46.52
CA GLY A 461 14.29 -7.69 -47.37
C GLY A 461 13.94 -6.90 -48.64
N PRO A 462 14.91 -6.24 -49.30
CA PRO A 462 14.67 -5.24 -50.33
C PRO A 462 13.86 -5.84 -51.47
N GLU A 463 12.67 -5.28 -51.73
CA GLU A 463 12.03 -5.45 -53.06
C GLU A 463 12.99 -4.86 -54.08
N ASN A 464 13.52 -5.76 -54.89
CA ASN A 464 14.31 -5.39 -56.07
C ASN A 464 13.54 -4.40 -56.92
N PHE A 465 13.98 -3.16 -56.93
CA PHE A 465 13.73 -2.26 -58.04
C PHE A 465 14.56 -2.82 -59.23
N THR A 466 13.93 -3.61 -60.06
CA THR A 466 14.39 -3.85 -61.43
C THR A 466 13.73 -2.80 -62.31
N LEU A 467 14.60 -2.06 -62.99
CA LEU A 467 14.31 -1.06 -64.04
C LEU A 467 13.35 -1.57 -65.13
#